data_83fc4a8aeaf9ddaea93bec124826df37
#
_entry.id   83fc4a8aeaf9ddaea93bec124826df37
#
_cell.length_a   1.000
_cell.length_b   1.000
_cell.length_c   1.000
_cell.angle_alpha   90.00
_cell.angle_beta   90.00
_cell.angle_gamma   90.00
#
_symmetry.space_group_name_H-M   'P 1'
#
loop_
_entity.id
_entity.type
_entity.pdbx_description
1 polymer ?
#
loop_
_entity_poly.entity_id
_entity_poly.type
_entity_poly.pdbx_seq_one_letter_code
_entity_poly.pdbx_strand_id
1 'polypeptide(L)'
;MRKNLNLKNPLNWFSIGFGSGLIPLAPGTFASILAALIYLILIDPNLDSFLSISFYVVFIILAFFFGLFIYPQSSGDIKDPSFFVWDEFVGMWIACLPLSFFELTWVWLIVAIIFFRFFDIWKPWIIREFDLMEGPFGVMMDDVVARIFTSIILVLTLYLLA
;
A
#
# COMPACT_ATOMS: atom_id res chain seq x y z
N MET A 1 -18.11 -8.56 -12.54
CA MET A 1 -17.20 -8.74 -11.43
C MET A 1 -17.45 -7.80 -10.23
N ARG A 2 -18.18 -6.71 -10.33
CA ARG A 2 -18.46 -5.76 -9.21
C ARG A 2 -19.83 -5.97 -8.54
N LYS A 3 -20.54 -7.07 -8.82
CA LYS A 3 -21.94 -7.29 -8.40
C LYS A 3 -22.17 -7.36 -6.89
N ASN A 4 -21.14 -7.64 -6.10
CA ASN A 4 -21.25 -7.80 -4.65
C ASN A 4 -20.76 -6.58 -3.84
N LEU A 5 -20.20 -5.56 -4.51
CA LEU A 5 -19.70 -4.37 -3.83
C LEU A 5 -20.85 -3.44 -3.44
N ASN A 6 -21.17 -3.39 -2.16
CA ASN A 6 -22.21 -2.53 -1.61
C ASN A 6 -21.61 -1.18 -1.16
N LEU A 7 -21.69 -0.15 -1.99
CA LEU A 7 -21.19 1.20 -1.66
C LEU A 7 -21.99 1.93 -0.56
N LYS A 8 -23.10 1.35 -0.09
CA LYS A 8 -23.81 1.86 1.11
C LYS A 8 -23.09 1.48 2.40
N ASN A 9 -22.24 0.45 2.37
CA ASN A 9 -21.39 0.10 3.49
C ASN A 9 -20.14 1.01 3.50
N PRO A 10 -19.93 1.84 4.55
CA PRO A 10 -18.78 2.75 4.62
C PRO A 10 -17.43 2.03 4.60
N LEU A 11 -17.36 0.78 5.06
CA LEU A 11 -16.13 -0.02 5.03
C LEU A 11 -15.66 -0.29 3.60
N ASN A 12 -16.59 -0.42 2.66
CA ASN A 12 -16.23 -0.67 1.26
C ASN A 12 -15.57 0.55 0.58
N TRP A 13 -15.73 1.76 1.12
CA TRP A 13 -15.00 2.93 0.63
C TRP A 13 -13.50 2.83 0.90
N PHE A 14 -13.11 2.24 2.04
CA PHE A 14 -11.70 1.93 2.31
C PHE A 14 -11.21 0.81 1.38
N SER A 15 -11.98 -0.27 1.22
CA SER A 15 -11.61 -1.37 0.34
C SER A 15 -11.32 -0.93 -1.10
N ILE A 16 -12.09 0.04 -1.61
CA ILE A 16 -11.88 0.61 -2.94
C ILE A 16 -10.96 1.83 -2.95
N GLY A 17 -10.22 2.08 -1.86
CA GLY A 17 -9.28 3.19 -1.76
C GLY A 17 -9.91 4.54 -2.16
N PHE A 18 -11.04 4.87 -1.53
CA PHE A 18 -11.81 6.10 -1.77
C PHE A 18 -12.20 6.31 -3.25
N GLY A 19 -12.36 5.21 -3.99
CA GLY A 19 -12.78 5.23 -5.40
C GLY A 19 -11.66 4.91 -6.40
N SER A 20 -10.39 4.92 -6.01
CA SER A 20 -9.27 4.58 -6.90
C SER A 20 -9.36 3.16 -7.45
N GLY A 21 -9.84 2.20 -6.63
CA GLY A 21 -10.10 0.81 -7.04
C GLY A 21 -11.24 0.66 -8.06
N LEU A 22 -12.03 1.71 -8.30
CA LEU A 22 -13.08 1.69 -9.32
C LEU A 22 -12.57 2.09 -10.71
N ILE A 23 -11.34 2.55 -10.83
CA ILE A 23 -10.73 2.91 -12.10
C ILE A 23 -10.50 1.62 -12.91
N PRO A 24 -11.00 1.54 -14.15
CA PRO A 24 -10.96 0.27 -14.90
C PRO A 24 -9.56 -0.12 -15.38
N LEU A 25 -8.65 0.85 -15.49
CA LEU A 25 -7.28 0.64 -15.95
C LEU A 25 -6.30 0.85 -14.80
N ALA A 26 -5.60 -0.20 -14.40
CA ALA A 26 -4.57 -0.21 -13.36
C ALA A 26 -5.03 0.40 -12.01
N PRO A 27 -6.10 -0.11 -11.36
CA PRO A 27 -6.63 0.44 -10.11
C PRO A 27 -5.58 0.53 -8.99
N GLY A 28 -4.73 -0.48 -8.84
CA GLY A 28 -3.65 -0.48 -7.85
C GLY A 28 -2.62 0.63 -8.08
N THR A 29 -2.33 0.99 -9.34
CA THR A 29 -1.43 2.12 -9.63
C THR A 29 -2.04 3.44 -9.17
N PHE A 30 -3.33 3.67 -9.45
CA PHE A 30 -4.03 4.87 -8.99
C PHE A 30 -4.16 4.90 -7.46
N ALA A 31 -4.37 3.75 -6.84
CA ALA A 31 -4.39 3.62 -5.38
C ALA A 31 -3.03 3.96 -4.76
N SER A 32 -1.94 3.45 -5.34
CA SER A 32 -0.57 3.77 -4.88
C SER A 32 -0.25 5.26 -5.03
N ILE A 33 -0.65 5.88 -6.14
CA ILE A 33 -0.48 7.34 -6.33
C ILE A 33 -1.28 8.12 -5.27
N LEU A 34 -2.54 7.75 -5.04
CA LEU A 34 -3.37 8.42 -4.04
C LEU A 34 -2.81 8.23 -2.63
N ALA A 35 -2.35 7.03 -2.28
CA ALA A 35 -1.71 6.75 -1.00
C ALA A 35 -0.41 7.56 -0.80
N ALA A 36 0.40 7.71 -1.86
CA ALA A 36 1.60 8.53 -1.85
C ALA A 36 1.29 10.03 -1.67
N LEU A 37 0.22 10.53 -2.31
CA LEU A 37 -0.24 11.90 -2.13
C LEU A 37 -0.75 12.15 -0.70
N ILE A 38 -1.48 11.19 -0.11
CA ILE A 38 -1.90 11.27 1.29
C ILE A 38 -0.69 11.32 2.21
N TYR A 39 0.33 10.48 1.95
CA TYR A 39 1.58 10.53 2.69
C TYR A 39 2.23 11.91 2.59
N LEU A 40 2.45 12.41 1.39
CA LEU A 40 3.12 13.68 1.14
C LEU A 40 2.42 14.88 1.80
N ILE A 41 1.08 14.92 1.75
CA ILE A 41 0.32 16.10 2.18
C ILE A 41 -0.06 16.04 3.66
N LEU A 42 -0.40 14.84 4.16
CA LEU A 42 -0.98 14.70 5.50
C LEU A 42 -0.06 14.02 6.51
N ILE A 43 0.81 13.11 6.07
CA ILE A 43 1.62 12.29 6.97
C ILE A 43 3.02 12.90 7.13
N ASP A 44 3.75 13.06 6.06
CA ASP A 44 5.13 13.53 6.05
C ASP A 44 5.35 14.86 6.80
N PRO A 45 4.52 15.91 6.64
CA PRO A 45 4.70 17.16 7.37
C PRO A 45 4.60 17.04 8.90
N ASN A 46 4.08 15.92 9.40
CA ASN A 46 3.91 15.63 10.82
C ASN A 46 4.93 14.62 11.36
N LEU A 47 5.87 14.14 10.53
CA LEU A 47 6.89 13.17 10.93
C LEU A 47 8.20 13.87 11.33
N ASP A 48 8.13 14.73 12.33
CA ASP A 48 9.22 15.60 12.81
C ASP A 48 9.99 15.05 14.01
N SER A 49 9.53 13.94 14.58
CA SER A 49 10.11 13.36 15.80
C SER A 49 10.07 11.83 15.80
N PHE A 50 10.93 11.23 16.62
CA PHE A 50 10.89 9.78 16.83
C PHE A 50 9.51 9.29 17.32
N LEU A 51 8.82 10.11 18.11
CA LEU A 51 7.49 9.76 18.60
C LEU A 51 6.46 9.73 17.47
N SER A 52 6.44 10.74 16.60
CA SER A 52 5.53 10.81 15.45
C SER A 52 5.78 9.66 14.45
N ILE A 53 7.05 9.33 14.20
CA ILE A 53 7.42 8.16 13.39
C ILE A 53 6.92 6.86 14.03
N SER A 54 7.04 6.73 15.36
CA SER A 54 6.52 5.55 16.08
C SER A 54 5.00 5.42 15.94
N PHE A 55 4.26 6.53 16.05
CA PHE A 55 2.81 6.54 15.80
C PHE A 55 2.49 6.17 14.35
N TYR A 56 3.29 6.61 13.40
CA TYR A 56 3.11 6.24 11.99
C TYR A 56 3.29 4.74 11.78
N VAL A 57 4.31 4.12 12.39
CA VAL A 57 4.49 2.66 12.34
C VAL A 57 3.30 1.92 12.94
N VAL A 58 2.80 2.38 14.11
CA VAL A 58 1.60 1.80 14.73
C VAL A 58 0.38 1.97 13.81
N PHE A 59 0.23 3.13 13.19
CA PHE A 59 -0.84 3.37 12.20
C PHE A 59 -0.78 2.39 11.04
N ILE A 60 0.40 2.12 10.46
CA ILE A 60 0.57 1.14 9.37
C ILE A 60 0.14 -0.26 9.84
N ILE A 61 0.57 -0.67 11.05
CA ILE A 61 0.20 -1.97 11.62
C ILE A 61 -1.32 -2.07 11.79
N LEU A 62 -1.96 -1.05 12.33
CA LEU A 62 -3.42 -1.03 12.50
C LEU A 62 -4.13 -1.02 11.14
N ALA A 63 -3.63 -0.28 10.16
CA ALA A 63 -4.16 -0.25 8.80
C ALA A 63 -4.05 -1.63 8.11
N PHE A 64 -2.98 -2.38 8.36
CA PHE A 64 -2.84 -3.76 7.90
C PHE A 64 -3.91 -4.67 8.50
N PHE A 65 -4.09 -4.68 9.82
CA PHE A 65 -5.13 -5.48 10.47
C PHE A 65 -6.53 -5.06 10.06
N PHE A 66 -6.74 -3.76 9.86
CA PHE A 66 -7.99 -3.25 9.31
C PHE A 66 -8.25 -3.78 7.89
N GLY A 67 -7.23 -3.88 7.04
CA GLY A 67 -7.31 -4.51 5.73
C GLY A 67 -7.76 -5.97 5.80
N LEU A 68 -7.17 -6.76 6.71
CA LEU A 68 -7.59 -8.14 6.96
C LEU A 68 -9.08 -8.23 7.36
N PHE A 69 -9.55 -7.26 8.14
CA PHE A 69 -10.93 -7.21 8.62
C PHE A 69 -11.93 -6.83 7.51
N ILE A 70 -11.61 -5.84 6.66
CA ILE A 70 -12.53 -5.35 5.62
C ILE A 70 -12.54 -6.21 4.36
N TYR A 71 -11.46 -6.95 4.08
CA TYR A 71 -11.32 -7.76 2.87
C TYR A 71 -12.50 -8.73 2.67
N PRO A 72 -12.85 -9.63 3.62
CA PRO A 72 -13.94 -10.58 3.43
C PRO A 72 -15.31 -9.92 3.28
N GLN A 73 -15.48 -8.71 3.80
CA GLN A 73 -16.74 -7.97 3.71
C GLN A 73 -16.97 -7.36 2.33
N SER A 74 -15.89 -7.08 1.60
CA SER A 74 -15.93 -6.45 0.28
C SER A 74 -15.73 -7.44 -0.86
N SER A 75 -14.84 -8.43 -0.69
CA SER A 75 -14.49 -9.42 -1.73
C SER A 75 -15.53 -10.52 -1.89
N GLY A 76 -16.25 -10.89 -0.80
CA GLY A 76 -17.11 -12.07 -0.78
C GLY A 76 -16.29 -13.33 -1.12
N ASP A 77 -16.76 -14.09 -2.12
CA ASP A 77 -16.10 -15.33 -2.59
C ASP A 77 -15.05 -15.07 -3.70
N ILE A 78 -14.78 -13.79 -4.03
CA ILE A 78 -13.84 -13.47 -5.09
C ILE A 78 -12.44 -13.40 -4.49
N LYS A 79 -11.54 -14.25 -4.98
CA LYS A 79 -10.13 -14.19 -4.66
C LYS A 79 -9.53 -12.96 -5.36
N ASP A 80 -8.85 -12.13 -4.60
CA ASP A 80 -8.13 -10.93 -5.05
C ASP A 80 -8.91 -10.10 -6.08
N PRO A 81 -10.01 -9.45 -5.67
CA PRO A 81 -10.78 -8.64 -6.59
C PRO A 81 -10.04 -7.35 -6.90
N SER A 82 -9.84 -7.04 -8.16
CA SER A 82 -9.10 -5.87 -8.67
C SER A 82 -9.59 -4.50 -8.17
N PHE A 83 -10.72 -4.43 -7.50
CA PHE A 83 -11.24 -3.21 -6.87
C PHE A 83 -10.80 -3.07 -5.41
N PHE A 84 -10.35 -4.18 -4.79
CA PHE A 84 -9.74 -4.11 -3.47
C PHE A 84 -8.33 -3.55 -3.66
N VAL A 85 -8.07 -2.42 -3.06
CA VAL A 85 -6.81 -1.66 -3.23
C VAL A 85 -6.32 -1.08 -1.90
N TRP A 86 -6.85 -1.56 -0.78
CA TRP A 86 -6.40 -1.15 0.55
C TRP A 86 -5.01 -1.68 0.89
N ASP A 87 -4.64 -2.83 0.35
CA ASP A 87 -3.31 -3.41 0.37
C ASP A 87 -2.27 -2.49 -0.26
N GLU A 88 -2.58 -1.89 -1.42
CA GLU A 88 -1.71 -0.90 -2.06
C GLU A 88 -1.53 0.36 -1.21
N PHE A 89 -2.57 0.79 -0.47
CA PHE A 89 -2.45 1.91 0.46
C PHE A 89 -1.47 1.59 1.59
N VAL A 90 -1.70 0.48 2.29
CA VAL A 90 -0.83 0.03 3.39
C VAL A 90 0.59 -0.17 2.90
N GLY A 91 0.73 -0.87 1.78
CA GLY A 91 2.02 -1.08 1.17
C GLY A 91 2.72 0.24 0.81
N MET A 92 2.06 1.20 0.14
CA MET A 92 2.68 2.46 -0.23
C MET A 92 3.14 3.25 1.01
N TRP A 93 2.40 3.22 2.10
CA TRP A 93 2.82 3.83 3.36
C TRP A 93 4.04 3.13 3.98
N ILE A 94 4.18 1.81 3.83
CA ILE A 94 5.42 1.10 4.19
C ILE A 94 6.58 1.55 3.31
N ALA A 95 6.38 1.66 1.99
CA ALA A 95 7.42 2.11 1.07
C ALA A 95 7.88 3.54 1.35
N CYS A 96 7.00 4.41 1.83
CA CYS A 96 7.31 5.77 2.17
C CYS A 96 8.00 5.94 3.54
N LEU A 97 7.93 4.94 4.43
CA LEU A 97 8.52 5.04 5.77
C LEU A 97 10.00 5.47 5.78
N PRO A 98 10.88 4.94 4.92
CA PRO A 98 12.28 5.41 4.88
C PRO A 98 12.42 6.89 4.55
N LEU A 99 11.50 7.45 3.78
CA LEU A 99 11.56 8.85 3.35
C LEU A 99 11.40 9.83 4.52
N SER A 100 10.78 9.41 5.63
CA SER A 100 10.69 10.23 6.85
C SER A 100 12.02 10.48 7.55
N PHE A 101 13.09 9.80 7.16
CA PHE A 101 14.45 10.00 7.69
C PHE A 101 15.35 10.82 6.77
N PHE A 102 14.86 11.22 5.61
CA PHE A 102 15.57 11.98 4.60
C PHE A 102 14.73 13.18 4.15
N GLU A 103 15.38 14.21 3.60
CA GLU A 103 14.61 15.29 2.99
C GLU A 103 13.78 14.76 1.82
N LEU A 104 12.45 14.74 2.01
CA LEU A 104 11.52 14.24 1.03
C LEU A 104 11.45 15.16 -0.18
N THR A 105 11.77 14.61 -1.34
CA THR A 105 11.42 15.22 -2.61
C THR A 105 10.37 14.36 -3.32
N TRP A 106 9.49 15.01 -4.08
CA TRP A 106 8.49 14.31 -4.91
C TRP A 106 9.11 13.27 -5.85
N VAL A 107 10.39 13.45 -6.21
CA VAL A 107 11.16 12.50 -7.02
C VAL A 107 11.23 11.14 -6.35
N TRP A 108 11.51 11.09 -5.05
CA TRP A 108 11.60 9.83 -4.30
C TRP A 108 10.27 9.10 -4.17
N LEU A 109 9.16 9.85 -4.13
CA LEU A 109 7.82 9.23 -4.19
C LEU A 109 7.57 8.55 -5.54
N ILE A 110 7.97 9.20 -6.64
CA ILE A 110 7.87 8.58 -7.98
C ILE A 110 8.74 7.33 -8.04
N VAL A 111 9.97 7.38 -7.54
CA VAL A 111 10.88 6.23 -7.48
C VAL A 111 10.26 5.11 -6.65
N ALA A 112 9.67 5.42 -5.49
CA ALA A 112 8.97 4.45 -4.65
C ALA A 112 7.82 3.76 -5.41
N ILE A 113 6.98 4.53 -6.12
CA ILE A 113 5.87 4.00 -6.92
C ILE A 113 6.40 3.08 -8.03
N ILE A 114 7.46 3.48 -8.73
CA ILE A 114 8.04 2.68 -9.83
C ILE A 114 8.58 1.35 -9.32
N PHE A 115 9.41 1.36 -8.27
CA PHE A 115 9.96 0.13 -7.70
C PHE A 115 8.88 -0.77 -7.14
N PHE A 116 7.90 -0.18 -6.45
CA PHE A 116 6.79 -0.95 -5.97
C PHE A 116 6.06 -1.66 -7.12
N ARG A 117 5.62 -0.92 -8.15
CA ARG A 117 4.91 -1.53 -9.29
C ARG A 117 5.77 -2.60 -9.99
N PHE A 118 7.07 -2.41 -10.02
CA PHE A 118 7.99 -3.42 -10.54
C PHE A 118 7.90 -4.73 -9.74
N PHE A 119 8.01 -4.67 -8.40
CA PHE A 119 7.95 -5.87 -7.57
C PHE A 119 6.56 -6.51 -7.52
N ASP A 120 5.51 -5.70 -7.50
CA ASP A 120 4.13 -6.16 -7.54
C ASP A 120 3.79 -6.91 -8.86
N ILE A 121 4.30 -6.45 -9.98
CA ILE A 121 4.07 -7.12 -11.27
C ILE A 121 4.97 -8.35 -11.43
N TRP A 122 6.24 -8.24 -11.05
CA TRP A 122 7.23 -9.32 -11.25
C TRP A 122 7.09 -10.43 -10.22
N LYS A 123 6.62 -10.10 -9.00
CA LYS A 123 6.39 -11.03 -7.87
C LYS A 123 7.51 -12.06 -7.70
N PRO A 124 8.76 -11.63 -7.45
CA PRO A 124 9.87 -12.57 -7.30
C PRO A 124 9.76 -13.36 -5.99
N TRP A 125 10.24 -14.62 -6.02
CA TRP A 125 10.43 -15.50 -4.87
C TRP A 125 9.29 -15.46 -3.83
N ILE A 126 9.60 -14.95 -2.63
CA ILE A 126 8.70 -14.94 -1.47
C ILE A 126 7.42 -14.14 -1.71
N ILE A 127 7.43 -13.09 -2.54
CA ILE A 127 6.22 -12.33 -2.88
C ILE A 127 5.22 -13.25 -3.57
N ARG A 128 5.70 -14.10 -4.48
CA ARG A 128 4.85 -15.07 -5.19
C ARG A 128 4.24 -16.10 -4.25
N GLU A 129 4.93 -16.48 -3.17
CA GLU A 129 4.37 -17.42 -2.19
C GLU A 129 3.15 -16.81 -1.49
N PHE A 130 3.21 -15.54 -1.11
CA PHE A 130 2.07 -14.83 -0.52
C PHE A 130 0.95 -14.60 -1.53
N ASP A 131 1.24 -14.23 -2.77
CA ASP A 131 0.27 -14.09 -3.86
C ASP A 131 -0.53 -15.39 -4.12
N LEU A 132 0.11 -16.54 -3.94
CA LEU A 132 -0.54 -17.85 -4.07
C LEU A 132 -1.39 -18.23 -2.85
N MET A 133 -1.21 -17.59 -1.70
CA MET A 133 -2.02 -17.85 -0.51
C MET A 133 -3.46 -17.43 -0.72
N GLU A 134 -4.38 -18.23 -0.18
CA GLU A 134 -5.80 -17.88 -0.18
C GLU A 134 -6.16 -17.00 1.02
N GLY A 135 -7.16 -16.14 0.81
CA GLY A 135 -7.73 -15.33 1.87
C GLY A 135 -7.06 -13.96 2.07
N PRO A 136 -7.55 -13.20 3.05
CA PRO A 136 -7.15 -11.80 3.25
C PRO A 136 -5.67 -11.64 3.59
N PHE A 137 -5.08 -12.63 4.27
CA PHE A 137 -3.68 -12.56 4.68
C PHE A 137 -2.74 -12.61 3.47
N GLY A 138 -3.00 -13.48 2.49
CA GLY A 138 -2.21 -13.57 1.27
C GLY A 138 -2.22 -12.26 0.49
N VAL A 139 -3.42 -11.73 0.23
CA VAL A 139 -3.62 -10.48 -0.51
C VAL A 139 -2.95 -9.27 0.18
N MET A 140 -3.01 -9.18 1.51
CA MET A 140 -2.36 -8.08 2.22
C MET A 140 -0.84 -8.25 2.31
N MET A 141 -0.34 -9.51 2.41
CA MET A 141 1.07 -9.78 2.64
C MET A 141 1.92 -9.71 1.38
N ASP A 142 1.40 -10.06 0.20
CA ASP A 142 2.18 -9.95 -1.04
C ASP A 142 2.60 -8.51 -1.30
N ASP A 143 1.70 -7.55 -1.08
CA ASP A 143 1.98 -6.13 -1.17
C ASP A 143 2.94 -5.64 -0.05
N VAL A 144 2.72 -6.05 1.20
CA VAL A 144 3.62 -5.70 2.30
C VAL A 144 5.05 -6.13 2.00
N VAL A 145 5.25 -7.37 1.54
CA VAL A 145 6.58 -7.87 1.23
C VAL A 145 7.19 -7.15 0.03
N ALA A 146 6.41 -6.90 -1.04
CA ALA A 146 6.86 -6.12 -2.19
C ALA A 146 7.35 -4.72 -1.77
N ARG A 147 6.67 -4.10 -0.80
CA ARG A 147 7.02 -2.75 -0.31
C ARG A 147 8.21 -2.75 0.64
N ILE A 148 8.41 -3.80 1.42
CA ILE A 148 9.64 -3.96 2.21
C ILE A 148 10.86 -4.01 1.28
N PHE A 149 10.79 -4.76 0.17
CA PHE A 149 11.86 -4.76 -0.84
C PHE A 149 12.06 -3.37 -1.45
N THR A 150 10.97 -2.67 -1.78
CA THR A 150 11.03 -1.28 -2.25
C THR A 150 11.71 -0.37 -1.24
N SER A 151 11.34 -0.45 0.04
CA SER A 151 11.93 0.34 1.13
C SER A 151 13.43 0.10 1.27
N ILE A 152 13.87 -1.16 1.21
CA ILE A 152 15.29 -1.51 1.28
C ILE A 152 16.07 -0.87 0.13
N ILE A 153 15.55 -0.95 -1.10
CA ILE A 153 16.18 -0.33 -2.26
C ILE A 153 16.23 1.19 -2.13
N LEU A 154 15.15 1.81 -1.65
CA LEU A 154 15.12 3.25 -1.42
C LEU A 154 16.18 3.67 -0.40
N VAL A 155 16.28 2.98 0.74
CA VAL A 155 17.31 3.27 1.75
C VAL A 155 18.70 3.15 1.16
N LEU A 156 19.00 2.06 0.45
CA LEU A 156 20.29 1.85 -0.19
C LEU A 156 20.61 2.95 -1.21
N THR A 157 19.63 3.32 -2.03
CA THR A 157 19.81 4.36 -3.05
C THR A 157 20.03 5.74 -2.41
N LEU A 158 19.24 6.09 -1.39
CA LEU A 158 19.39 7.34 -0.65
C LEU A 158 20.74 7.42 0.05
N TYR A 159 21.17 6.32 0.69
CA TYR A 159 22.47 6.28 1.35
C TYR A 159 23.66 6.39 0.40
N LEU A 160 23.54 5.84 -0.83
CA LEU A 160 24.61 5.92 -1.84
C LEU A 160 24.70 7.28 -2.53
N LEU A 161 23.61 8.07 -2.50
CA LEU A 161 23.54 9.39 -3.14
C LEU A 161 23.69 10.55 -2.15
N ALA A 162 23.64 10.28 -0.83
CA ALA A 162 23.90 11.26 0.23
C ALA A 162 25.39 11.41 0.49
#